data_28b649b7f3095a83abe261bbe31b6380
#
_entry.id   28b649b7f3095a83abe261bbe31b6380
#
_cell.length_a   1.000
_cell.length_b   1.000
_cell.length_c   1.000
_cell.angle_alpha   90.00
_cell.angle_beta   90.00
_cell.angle_gamma   90.00
#
_symmetry.space_group_name_H-M   'P 1'
#
loop_
_entity.id
_entity.type
_entity.pdbx_description
1 polymer ?
#
loop_
_entity_poly.entity_id
_entity_poly.type
_entity_poly.pdbx_seq_one_letter_code
_entity_poly.pdbx_strand_id
1 'polypeptide(L)'
;MTINVSLNYVYSTMRYFFFFFIIIFAQICKAQTTDSVIQFSGIVMTTDSLMAIPFANVLSSNSKTATTSNYNGFFSFVAAKGDTILFTAVGYKDARYIIPGDLTENKYSVIQLMSRDTIYLTETIIYPWPSKEEFRDAFLAYDIPD
;
A
#
# COMPACT_ATOMS: atom_id res chain seq x y z
N MET A 1 49.86 52.19 13.39
CA MET A 1 48.44 52.60 13.17
C MET A 1 47.73 51.83 12.03
N THR A 2 48.35 50.77 11.48
CA THR A 2 47.88 50.04 10.28
C THR A 2 47.18 48.72 10.57
N ILE A 3 47.25 48.19 11.77
CA ILE A 3 46.68 46.85 12.12
C ILE A 3 45.17 46.93 12.34
N ASN A 4 44.61 48.01 12.84
CA ASN A 4 43.17 48.13 13.13
C ASN A 4 42.29 48.26 11.88
N VAL A 5 42.80 48.71 10.76
CA VAL A 5 42.06 48.88 9.51
C VAL A 5 41.85 47.52 8.84
N SER A 6 42.83 46.62 8.88
CA SER A 6 42.74 45.29 8.30
C SER A 6 41.76 44.37 9.07
N LEU A 7 41.72 44.52 10.40
CA LEU A 7 40.76 43.75 11.22
C LEU A 7 39.30 44.14 10.92
N ASN A 8 39.01 45.42 10.79
CA ASN A 8 37.65 45.89 10.50
C ASN A 8 37.17 45.46 9.11
N TYR A 9 38.03 45.35 8.12
CA TYR A 9 37.72 44.81 6.80
C TYR A 9 37.37 43.32 6.87
N VAL A 10 38.13 42.54 7.63
CA VAL A 10 37.90 41.11 7.82
C VAL A 10 36.57 40.87 8.52
N TYR A 11 36.24 41.59 9.58
CA TYR A 11 34.95 41.48 10.26
C TYR A 11 33.77 41.92 9.38
N SER A 12 33.94 42.94 8.55
CA SER A 12 32.93 43.40 7.62
C SER A 12 32.64 42.35 6.55
N THR A 13 33.67 41.80 5.90
CA THR A 13 33.50 40.74 4.89
C THR A 13 32.92 39.45 5.49
N MET A 14 33.33 39.07 6.69
CA MET A 14 32.80 37.89 7.39
C MET A 14 31.32 38.04 7.73
N ARG A 15 30.88 39.26 8.08
CA ARG A 15 29.46 39.56 8.34
C ARG A 15 28.61 39.45 7.08
N TYR A 16 29.06 39.91 5.93
CA TYR A 16 28.37 39.78 4.65
C TYR A 16 28.32 38.32 4.18
N PHE A 17 29.39 37.55 4.42
CA PHE A 17 29.45 36.13 4.10
C PHE A 17 28.44 35.32 4.95
N PHE A 18 28.31 35.70 6.22
CA PHE A 18 27.33 35.08 7.12
C PHE A 18 25.88 35.37 6.71
N PHE A 19 25.57 36.61 6.30
CA PHE A 19 24.27 36.97 5.76
C PHE A 19 23.95 36.25 4.45
N PHE A 20 24.93 36.13 3.57
CA PHE A 20 24.78 35.39 2.31
C PHE A 20 24.49 33.89 2.54
N PHE A 21 25.16 33.30 3.50
CA PHE A 21 24.94 31.91 3.90
C PHE A 21 23.54 31.68 4.50
N ILE A 22 23.03 32.61 5.32
CA ILE A 22 21.66 32.57 5.86
C ILE A 22 20.62 32.66 4.74
N ILE A 23 20.84 33.52 3.74
CA ILE A 23 19.91 33.67 2.60
C ILE A 23 19.87 32.39 1.76
N ILE A 24 21.00 31.73 1.52
CA ILE A 24 21.03 30.44 0.80
C ILE A 24 20.30 29.36 1.61
N PHE A 25 20.51 29.31 2.92
CA PHE A 25 19.86 28.33 3.78
C PHE A 25 18.33 28.52 3.84
N ALA A 26 17.85 29.76 3.77
CA ALA A 26 16.42 30.10 3.75
C ALA A 26 15.70 29.62 2.47
N GLN A 27 16.40 29.38 1.36
CA GLN A 27 15.82 28.87 0.11
C GLN A 27 15.56 27.37 0.15
N ILE A 28 16.29 26.63 0.99
CA ILE A 28 16.16 25.17 1.09
C ILE A 28 14.86 24.77 1.81
N CYS A 29 14.31 25.65 2.65
CA CYS A 29 13.07 25.38 3.42
C CYS A 29 11.77 25.36 2.60
N LYS A 30 11.76 25.78 1.34
CA LYS A 30 10.55 25.84 0.51
C LYS A 30 10.26 24.59 -0.31
N ALA A 31 11.08 23.53 -0.19
CA ALA A 31 10.98 22.32 -1.01
C ALA A 31 9.96 21.27 -0.52
N GLN A 32 9.18 21.55 0.52
CA GLN A 32 8.17 20.61 1.05
C GLN A 32 6.77 21.01 0.57
N THR A 33 6.48 20.80 -0.71
CA THR A 33 5.11 20.80 -1.21
C THR A 33 4.48 19.44 -0.91
N THR A 34 3.77 19.33 0.20
CA THR A 34 3.15 18.11 0.71
C THR A 34 1.68 17.98 0.31
N ASP A 35 1.27 18.54 -0.83
CA ASP A 35 -0.14 18.59 -1.21
C ASP A 35 -0.65 17.36 -1.99
N SER A 36 0.21 16.36 -2.20
CA SER A 36 -0.12 15.18 -3.01
C SER A 36 -0.52 13.95 -2.20
N VAL A 37 -0.44 13.98 -0.87
CA VAL A 37 -0.73 12.84 -0.02
C VAL A 37 -1.87 13.12 0.95
N ILE A 38 -2.64 12.05 1.25
CA ILE A 38 -3.76 12.09 2.19
C ILE A 38 -3.65 10.93 3.18
N GLN A 39 -4.27 11.10 4.33
CA GLN A 39 -4.59 9.99 5.21
C GLN A 39 -5.82 9.27 4.65
N PHE A 40 -5.61 8.10 4.05
CA PHE A 40 -6.67 7.25 3.56
C PHE A 40 -7.04 6.21 4.61
N SER A 41 -8.31 6.16 5.01
CA SER A 41 -8.80 5.26 6.04
C SER A 41 -10.15 4.66 5.65
N GLY A 42 -10.57 3.62 6.34
CA GLY A 42 -11.87 3.04 6.08
C GLY A 42 -12.10 1.70 6.75
N ILE A 43 -13.20 1.07 6.36
CA ILE A 43 -13.57 -0.27 6.83
C ILE A 43 -13.81 -1.15 5.61
N VAL A 44 -13.26 -2.37 5.64
CA VAL A 44 -13.52 -3.40 4.64
C VAL A 44 -14.63 -4.31 5.16
N MET A 45 -15.68 -4.48 4.36
CA MET A 45 -16.88 -5.24 4.73
C MET A 45 -17.30 -6.18 3.60
N THR A 46 -18.08 -7.22 3.94
CA THR A 46 -18.69 -8.11 2.96
C THR A 46 -19.92 -7.45 2.32
N THR A 47 -20.18 -7.76 1.06
CA THR A 47 -21.34 -7.22 0.32
C THR A 47 -22.66 -7.82 0.80
N ASP A 48 -22.66 -9.08 1.22
CA ASP A 48 -23.87 -9.86 1.54
C ASP A 48 -24.41 -9.58 2.93
N SER A 49 -23.55 -9.46 3.93
CA SER A 49 -23.96 -9.34 5.34
C SER A 49 -23.45 -8.09 6.04
N LEU A 50 -22.69 -7.23 5.34
CA LEU A 50 -22.06 -6.03 5.87
C LEU A 50 -21.19 -6.32 7.12
N MET A 51 -20.65 -7.54 7.20
CA MET A 51 -19.73 -7.90 8.26
C MET A 51 -18.31 -7.42 7.92
N ALA A 52 -17.59 -7.00 8.94
CA ALA A 52 -16.20 -6.59 8.78
C ALA A 52 -15.32 -7.76 8.31
N ILE A 53 -14.41 -7.49 7.37
CA ILE A 53 -13.41 -8.44 6.89
C ILE A 53 -12.10 -8.17 7.63
N PRO A 54 -11.69 -9.04 8.56
CA PRO A 54 -10.43 -8.89 9.25
C PRO A 54 -9.26 -9.25 8.35
N PHE A 55 -8.13 -8.61 8.58
CA PHE A 55 -6.84 -8.91 7.96
C PHE A 55 -6.83 -8.86 6.42
N ALA A 56 -7.70 -8.03 5.83
CA ALA A 56 -7.64 -7.73 4.42
C ALA A 56 -6.38 -6.90 4.11
N ASN A 57 -5.65 -7.25 3.07
CA ASN A 57 -4.51 -6.49 2.60
C ASN A 57 -5.01 -5.30 1.77
N VAL A 58 -4.42 -4.14 2.02
CA VAL A 58 -4.72 -2.87 1.34
C VAL A 58 -3.41 -2.34 0.75
N LEU A 59 -3.30 -2.35 -0.57
CA LEU A 59 -2.08 -2.00 -1.30
C LEU A 59 -2.31 -0.77 -2.17
N SER A 60 -1.39 0.19 -2.10
CA SER A 60 -1.32 1.33 -3.02
C SER A 60 -0.45 0.94 -4.23
N SER A 61 -1.00 1.09 -5.43
CA SER A 61 -0.30 0.71 -6.68
C SER A 61 0.86 1.63 -7.01
N ASN A 62 0.71 2.94 -6.83
CA ASN A 62 1.72 3.94 -7.21
C ASN A 62 2.74 4.16 -6.09
N SER A 63 2.27 4.36 -4.86
CA SER A 63 3.13 4.65 -3.70
C SER A 63 3.84 3.41 -3.17
N LYS A 64 3.47 2.20 -3.61
CA LYS A 64 4.00 0.91 -3.14
C LYS A 64 3.92 0.74 -1.62
N THR A 65 2.99 1.46 -0.99
CA THR A 65 2.70 1.34 0.43
C THR A 65 1.60 0.30 0.62
N ALA A 66 1.67 -0.45 1.71
CA ALA A 66 0.69 -1.48 2.04
C ALA A 66 0.36 -1.42 3.54
N THR A 67 -0.87 -1.81 3.86
CA THR A 67 -1.32 -2.01 5.23
C THR A 67 -2.28 -3.20 5.27
N THR A 68 -2.67 -3.61 6.48
CA THR A 68 -3.64 -4.68 6.68
C THR A 68 -4.75 -4.17 7.59
N SER A 69 -6.01 -4.54 7.31
CA SER A 69 -7.12 -4.20 8.19
C SER A 69 -7.00 -4.95 9.54
N ASN A 70 -7.47 -4.31 10.60
CA ASN A 70 -7.52 -4.93 11.92
C ASN A 70 -8.69 -5.92 12.03
N TYR A 71 -8.92 -6.47 13.23
CA TYR A 71 -10.00 -7.41 13.51
C TYR A 71 -11.40 -6.87 13.17
N ASN A 72 -11.60 -5.57 13.30
CA ASN A 72 -12.86 -4.89 12.96
C ASN A 72 -12.94 -4.42 11.49
N GLY A 73 -12.02 -4.87 10.63
CA GLY A 73 -11.95 -4.48 9.23
C GLY A 73 -11.44 -3.06 9.00
N PHE A 74 -11.05 -2.32 10.03
CA PHE A 74 -10.56 -0.94 9.90
C PHE A 74 -9.11 -0.92 9.41
N PHE A 75 -8.81 0.01 8.50
CA PHE A 75 -7.48 0.30 8.01
C PHE A 75 -7.22 1.81 7.97
N SER A 76 -5.97 2.22 8.03
CA SER A 76 -5.53 3.61 7.84
C SER A 76 -4.06 3.64 7.43
N PHE A 77 -3.75 4.39 6.37
CA PHE A 77 -2.38 4.61 5.90
C PHE A 77 -2.30 5.89 5.06
N VAL A 78 -1.09 6.26 4.67
CA VAL A 78 -0.87 7.44 3.80
C VAL A 78 -0.83 6.97 2.34
N ALA A 79 -1.65 7.60 1.50
CA ALA A 79 -1.74 7.34 0.07
C ALA A 79 -1.66 8.66 -0.72
N ALA A 80 -1.30 8.58 -2.00
CA ALA A 80 -1.30 9.74 -2.88
C ALA A 80 -2.72 10.01 -3.42
N LYS A 81 -3.04 11.27 -3.68
CA LYS A 81 -4.26 11.64 -4.42
C LYS A 81 -4.18 11.06 -5.84
N GLY A 82 -5.28 10.51 -6.33
CA GLY A 82 -5.34 9.86 -7.64
C GLY A 82 -4.77 8.44 -7.68
N ASP A 83 -4.35 7.88 -6.54
CA ASP A 83 -3.80 6.53 -6.49
C ASP A 83 -4.87 5.45 -6.60
N THR A 84 -4.49 4.27 -7.08
CA THR A 84 -5.34 3.09 -7.12
C THR A 84 -4.99 2.17 -5.97
N ILE A 85 -5.98 1.90 -5.14
CA ILE A 85 -5.87 1.02 -3.99
C ILE A 85 -6.44 -0.35 -4.34
N LEU A 86 -5.67 -1.39 -4.12
CA LEU A 86 -6.07 -2.79 -4.28
C LEU A 86 -6.37 -3.38 -2.90
N PHE A 87 -7.55 -3.97 -2.77
CA PHE A 87 -8.00 -4.71 -1.60
C PHE A 87 -8.02 -6.20 -1.92
N THR A 88 -7.31 -7.00 -1.13
CA THR A 88 -7.29 -8.46 -1.28
C THR A 88 -7.53 -9.13 0.06
N ALA A 89 -8.33 -10.18 0.08
CA ALA A 89 -8.58 -10.97 1.28
C ALA A 89 -8.86 -12.43 0.90
N VAL A 90 -8.48 -13.36 1.78
CA VAL A 90 -8.68 -14.79 1.53
C VAL A 90 -10.18 -15.12 1.48
N GLY A 91 -10.62 -15.75 0.39
CA GLY A 91 -12.03 -16.10 0.16
C GLY A 91 -12.89 -14.96 -0.38
N TYR A 92 -12.28 -13.87 -0.81
CA TYR A 92 -12.97 -12.71 -1.41
C TYR A 92 -12.35 -12.36 -2.77
N LYS A 93 -13.16 -11.80 -3.65
CA LYS A 93 -12.69 -11.25 -4.93
C LYS A 93 -11.95 -9.96 -4.69
N ASP A 94 -10.87 -9.75 -5.43
CA ASP A 94 -10.09 -8.51 -5.38
C ASP A 94 -10.98 -7.30 -5.73
N ALA A 95 -10.85 -6.26 -4.94
CA ALA A 95 -11.54 -4.99 -5.18
C ALA A 95 -10.52 -3.87 -5.41
N ARG A 96 -10.88 -2.91 -6.26
CA ARG A 96 -10.04 -1.75 -6.57
C ARG A 96 -10.81 -0.48 -6.31
N TYR A 97 -10.13 0.50 -5.74
CA TYR A 97 -10.66 1.82 -5.47
C TYR A 97 -9.69 2.89 -5.96
N ILE A 98 -10.20 3.87 -6.69
CA ILE A 98 -9.39 5.00 -7.16
C ILE A 98 -9.67 6.19 -6.26
N ILE A 99 -8.64 6.71 -5.61
CA ILE A 99 -8.74 7.92 -4.79
C ILE A 99 -8.94 9.12 -5.71
N PRO A 100 -9.96 9.97 -5.49
CA PRO A 100 -10.12 11.19 -6.28
C PRO A 100 -8.86 12.08 -6.21
N GLY A 101 -8.46 12.63 -7.36
CA GLY A 101 -7.27 13.48 -7.45
C GLY A 101 -7.51 14.93 -7.02
N ASP A 102 -8.78 15.35 -7.01
CA ASP A 102 -9.24 16.74 -6.75
C ASP A 102 -9.60 17.01 -5.28
N LEU A 103 -9.21 16.11 -4.37
CA LEU A 103 -9.48 16.25 -2.95
C LEU A 103 -8.80 17.50 -2.37
N THR A 104 -9.58 18.36 -1.74
CA THR A 104 -9.08 19.52 -0.98
C THR A 104 -8.63 19.14 0.43
N GLU A 105 -9.20 18.06 0.99
CA GLU A 105 -8.91 17.61 2.33
C GLU A 105 -7.73 16.65 2.37
N ASN A 106 -6.99 16.66 3.48
CA ASN A 106 -5.86 15.77 3.72
C ASN A 106 -6.28 14.43 4.37
N LYS A 107 -7.59 14.21 4.54
CA LYS A 107 -8.16 12.97 5.07
C LYS A 107 -9.30 12.51 4.17
N TYR A 108 -9.32 11.21 3.89
CA TYR A 108 -10.38 10.61 3.11
C TYR A 108 -10.76 9.25 3.67
N SER A 109 -12.05 9.01 3.87
CA SER A 109 -12.55 7.76 4.47
C SER A 109 -13.55 7.08 3.57
N VAL A 110 -13.45 5.74 3.47
CA VAL A 110 -14.32 4.93 2.61
C VAL A 110 -14.83 3.69 3.34
N ILE A 111 -15.94 3.15 2.86
CA ILE A 111 -16.38 1.79 3.17
C ILE A 111 -16.15 0.98 1.90
N GLN A 112 -15.22 0.01 1.96
CA GLN A 112 -14.95 -0.88 0.85
C GLN A 112 -15.72 -2.17 1.01
N LEU A 113 -16.55 -2.49 0.01
CA LEU A 113 -17.30 -3.74 -0.03
C LEU A 113 -16.54 -4.77 -0.89
N MET A 114 -16.45 -6.01 -0.42
CA MET A 114 -15.85 -7.13 -1.13
C MET A 114 -16.85 -8.29 -1.21
N SER A 115 -16.96 -8.90 -2.40
CA SER A 115 -17.79 -10.07 -2.64
C SER A 115 -17.01 -11.35 -2.31
N ARG A 116 -17.69 -12.36 -1.78
CA ARG A 116 -17.09 -13.68 -1.59
C ARG A 116 -16.67 -14.28 -2.94
N ASP A 117 -15.51 -14.90 -2.94
CA ASP A 117 -15.07 -15.70 -4.09
C ASP A 117 -15.47 -17.15 -3.88
N THR A 118 -16.27 -17.68 -4.78
CA THR A 118 -16.67 -19.07 -4.75
C THR A 118 -15.76 -19.87 -5.68
N ILE A 119 -14.79 -20.55 -5.11
CA ILE A 119 -13.94 -21.48 -5.86
C ILE A 119 -14.72 -22.77 -6.02
N TYR A 120 -15.18 -23.07 -7.23
CA TYR A 120 -15.71 -24.39 -7.56
C TYR A 120 -14.53 -25.35 -7.67
N LEU A 121 -14.41 -26.24 -6.69
CA LEU A 121 -13.46 -27.35 -6.82
C LEU A 121 -13.99 -28.30 -7.89
N THR A 122 -13.14 -28.63 -8.85
CA THR A 122 -13.48 -29.69 -9.83
C THR A 122 -13.69 -30.99 -9.07
N GLU A 123 -14.79 -31.65 -9.35
CA GLU A 123 -15.10 -32.94 -8.74
C GLU A 123 -13.93 -33.90 -8.98
N THR A 124 -13.32 -34.35 -7.90
CA THR A 124 -12.27 -35.38 -7.97
C THR A 124 -12.94 -36.73 -7.98
N ILE A 125 -12.84 -37.44 -9.09
CA ILE A 125 -13.32 -38.82 -9.19
C ILE A 125 -12.40 -39.67 -8.31
N ILE A 126 -12.90 -40.08 -7.17
CA ILE A 126 -12.23 -41.07 -6.32
C ILE A 126 -12.57 -42.43 -6.88
N TYR A 127 -11.63 -43.16 -7.43
CA TYR A 127 -11.77 -44.56 -7.80
C TYR A 127 -11.57 -45.38 -6.53
N PRO A 128 -12.65 -45.96 -5.95
CA PRO A 128 -12.54 -46.84 -4.80
C PRO A 128 -11.98 -48.18 -5.27
N TRP A 129 -10.69 -48.33 -5.10
CA TRP A 129 -10.06 -49.65 -5.32
C TRP A 129 -10.45 -50.57 -4.18
N PRO A 130 -11.19 -51.65 -4.45
CA PRO A 130 -11.72 -52.52 -3.41
C PRO A 130 -10.65 -53.31 -2.68
N SER A 131 -9.48 -53.51 -3.31
CA SER A 131 -8.36 -54.22 -2.71
C SER A 131 -7.00 -53.59 -3.11
N LYS A 132 -5.97 -53.89 -2.30
CA LYS A 132 -4.61 -53.49 -2.56
C LYS A 132 -4.04 -54.12 -3.85
N GLU A 133 -4.47 -55.32 -4.12
CA GLU A 133 -4.08 -56.10 -5.30
C GLU A 133 -4.64 -55.46 -6.56
N GLU A 134 -5.90 -55.10 -6.61
CA GLU A 134 -6.54 -54.42 -7.75
C GLU A 134 -5.93 -53.06 -8.02
N PHE A 135 -5.58 -52.30 -6.95
CA PHE A 135 -4.85 -51.04 -7.09
C PHE A 135 -3.50 -51.26 -7.76
N ARG A 136 -2.74 -52.28 -7.32
CA ARG A 136 -1.42 -52.59 -7.86
C ARG A 136 -1.49 -52.98 -9.33
N ASP A 137 -2.44 -53.82 -9.71
CA ASP A 137 -2.61 -54.31 -11.07
C ASP A 137 -3.02 -53.18 -12.03
N ALA A 138 -3.91 -52.29 -11.59
CA ALA A 138 -4.27 -51.11 -12.35
C ALA A 138 -3.11 -50.10 -12.46
N PHE A 139 -2.33 -49.90 -11.42
CA PHE A 139 -1.15 -49.04 -11.42
C PHE A 139 -0.05 -49.53 -12.38
N LEU A 140 0.18 -50.85 -12.41
CA LEU A 140 1.17 -51.46 -13.30
C LEU A 140 0.69 -51.51 -14.78
N ALA A 141 -0.63 -51.50 -15.02
CA ALA A 141 -1.22 -51.44 -16.35
C ALA A 141 -1.30 -50.00 -16.92
N TYR A 142 -1.04 -48.99 -16.11
CA TYR A 142 -1.11 -47.60 -16.51
C TYR A 142 0.11 -47.25 -17.38
N ASP A 143 -0.12 -46.97 -18.65
CA ASP A 143 0.87 -46.54 -19.60
C ASP A 143 1.08 -45.01 -19.42
N ILE A 144 2.26 -44.58 -19.02
CA ILE A 144 2.60 -43.16 -18.84
C ILE A 144 3.10 -42.66 -20.19
N PRO A 145 2.37 -41.79 -20.89
CA PRO A 145 2.86 -41.19 -22.13
C PRO A 145 4.04 -40.25 -21.81
N ASP A 146 5.13 -40.39 -22.59
CA ASP A 146 6.31 -39.51 -22.54
C ASP A 146 6.00 -38.07 -22.93
#